data_d1f652a8b39eab97f4158e5f9bc4f675
#
_entry.id   d1f652a8b39eab97f4158e5f9bc4f675
#
_cell.length_a   1.000
_cell.length_b   1.000
_cell.length_c   1.000
_cell.angle_alpha   90.00
_cell.angle_beta   90.00
_cell.angle_gamma   90.00
#
_symmetry.space_group_name_H-M   'P 1'
#
loop_
_entity.id
_entity.type
_entity.pdbx_description
1 polymer ?
#
loop_
_entity_poly.entity_id
_entity_poly.type
_entity_poly.pdbx_seq_one_letter_code
_entity_poly.pdbx_strand_id
1 'polypeptide(L)'
;MKRIYSIFFFLVLLSASIRAQDTLPAWQKGWMDIHTIAVGAGECTFVIMPDGTTMMIDAGDVTKASKDPHNYPNFMDDPNRTVGERIAEYVLDFSKDLPRPAGPDYFLLTHFHGDHMGQVKGMLPGANGYGLSGITQVGEYLSFGKFVDRGWPDYDEPSRERVESFNKGFMPEYRKFL
;
A
#
# COMPACT_ATOMS: atom_id res chain seq x y z
N MET A 1 16.44 -41.93 -36.67
CA MET A 1 15.17 -41.17 -36.62
C MET A 1 14.42 -41.29 -35.29
N LYS A 2 14.24 -42.47 -34.70
CA LYS A 2 13.50 -42.65 -33.41
C LYS A 2 14.04 -41.83 -32.22
N ARG A 3 15.39 -41.63 -32.11
CA ARG A 3 16.01 -40.86 -31.00
C ARG A 3 15.76 -39.34 -31.08
N ILE A 4 15.58 -38.78 -32.28
CA ILE A 4 15.34 -37.36 -32.49
C ILE A 4 13.90 -37.02 -32.04
N TYR A 5 12.92 -37.86 -32.30
CA TYR A 5 11.54 -37.66 -31.86
C TYR A 5 11.40 -37.73 -30.33
N SER A 6 12.19 -38.57 -29.64
CA SER A 6 12.19 -38.63 -28.18
C SER A 6 12.73 -37.34 -27.55
N ILE A 7 13.78 -36.75 -28.09
CA ILE A 7 14.33 -35.46 -27.60
C ILE A 7 13.35 -34.31 -27.83
N PHE A 8 12.70 -34.30 -28.99
CA PHE A 8 11.70 -33.25 -29.31
C PHE A 8 10.46 -33.35 -28.42
N PHE A 9 10.01 -34.58 -28.12
CA PHE A 9 8.88 -34.81 -27.21
C PHE A 9 9.21 -34.40 -25.78
N PHE A 10 10.46 -34.65 -25.31
CA PHE A 10 10.92 -34.22 -23.98
C PHE A 10 11.04 -32.68 -23.88
N LEU A 11 11.52 -32.00 -24.92
CA LEU A 11 11.61 -30.55 -24.99
C LEU A 11 10.21 -29.87 -24.98
N VAL A 12 9.24 -30.48 -25.68
CA VAL A 12 7.85 -29.97 -25.69
C VAL A 12 7.17 -30.17 -24.32
N LEU A 13 7.47 -31.24 -23.60
CA LEU A 13 6.99 -31.47 -22.24
C LEU A 13 7.62 -30.50 -21.22
N LEU A 14 8.91 -30.14 -21.40
CA LEU A 14 9.54 -29.13 -20.53
C LEU A 14 8.97 -27.72 -20.77
N SER A 15 8.63 -27.37 -22.02
CA SER A 15 8.04 -26.07 -22.32
C SER A 15 6.58 -25.90 -21.84
N ALA A 16 5.87 -27.01 -21.64
CA ALA A 16 4.50 -26.98 -21.11
C ALA A 16 4.44 -26.70 -19.59
N SER A 17 5.58 -26.74 -18.89
CA SER A 17 5.63 -26.61 -17.43
C SER A 17 6.00 -25.21 -16.92
N ILE A 18 6.36 -24.28 -17.82
CA ILE A 18 6.66 -22.90 -17.43
C ILE A 18 5.40 -22.04 -17.69
N ARG A 19 4.39 -22.24 -16.88
CA ARG A 19 3.34 -21.21 -16.75
C ARG A 19 3.78 -20.25 -15.64
N ALA A 20 3.82 -18.97 -15.98
CA ALA A 20 3.83 -17.94 -14.94
C ALA A 20 2.61 -18.18 -14.05
N GLN A 21 2.78 -18.13 -12.74
CA GLN A 21 1.67 -18.24 -11.83
C GLN A 21 0.85 -16.94 -11.98
N ASP A 22 -0.38 -17.04 -12.44
CA ASP A 22 -1.25 -15.90 -12.73
C ASP A 22 -1.73 -15.21 -11.43
N THR A 23 -1.56 -15.88 -10.27
CA THR A 23 -1.95 -15.37 -8.95
C THR A 23 -0.86 -15.66 -7.93
N LEU A 24 -0.64 -14.74 -6.98
CA LEU A 24 0.23 -14.99 -5.85
C LEU A 24 -0.35 -16.10 -4.97
N PRO A 25 0.49 -17.00 -4.44
CA PRO A 25 0.02 -18.02 -3.50
C PRO A 25 -0.53 -17.35 -2.24
N ALA A 26 -1.51 -17.99 -1.59
CA ALA A 26 -1.96 -17.55 -0.28
C ALA A 26 -0.83 -17.69 0.74
N TRP A 27 -0.74 -16.72 1.66
CA TRP A 27 0.20 -16.77 2.78
C TRP A 27 0.06 -18.08 3.58
N GLN A 28 1.17 -18.57 4.08
CA GLN A 28 1.22 -19.77 4.91
C GLN A 28 1.94 -19.47 6.23
N LYS A 29 1.46 -20.04 7.33
CA LYS A 29 2.07 -19.88 8.64
C LYS A 29 3.57 -20.24 8.61
N GLY A 30 4.38 -19.35 9.15
CA GLY A 30 5.84 -19.47 9.13
C GLY A 30 6.52 -18.74 7.96
N TRP A 31 5.73 -18.22 7.00
CA TRP A 31 6.25 -17.41 5.89
C TRP A 31 6.09 -15.93 6.20
N MET A 32 7.03 -15.14 5.70
CA MET A 32 6.92 -13.69 5.67
C MET A 32 6.64 -13.27 4.24
N ASP A 33 5.50 -12.60 4.03
CA ASP A 33 5.18 -11.98 2.75
C ASP A 33 5.39 -10.48 2.84
N ILE A 34 6.03 -9.90 1.82
CA ILE A 34 6.27 -8.46 1.70
C ILE A 34 5.70 -8.03 0.36
N HIS A 35 4.67 -7.21 0.40
CA HIS A 35 3.96 -6.70 -0.76
C HIS A 35 4.28 -5.23 -0.94
N THR A 36 4.98 -4.87 -2.00
CA THR A 36 5.13 -3.48 -2.42
C THR A 36 3.96 -3.11 -3.31
N ILE A 37 3.10 -2.21 -2.85
CA ILE A 37 1.88 -1.80 -3.54
C ILE A 37 2.20 -0.57 -4.40
N ALA A 38 1.90 -0.64 -5.69
CA ALA A 38 2.10 0.50 -6.59
C ALA A 38 1.08 1.61 -6.30
N VAL A 39 1.59 2.74 -5.82
CA VAL A 39 0.80 3.95 -5.48
C VAL A 39 1.27 5.18 -6.26
N GLY A 40 1.84 4.98 -7.44
CA GLY A 40 2.46 6.02 -8.24
C GLY A 40 3.87 6.34 -7.74
N ALA A 41 4.16 7.61 -7.47
CA ALA A 41 5.47 8.03 -6.93
C ALA A 41 5.52 8.00 -5.39
N GLY A 42 4.53 7.37 -4.75
CA GLY A 42 4.51 7.20 -3.29
C GLY A 42 4.99 5.82 -2.85
N GLU A 43 5.03 5.63 -1.54
CA GLU A 43 5.39 4.37 -0.89
C GLU A 43 4.17 3.75 -0.20
N CYS A 44 4.00 2.45 -0.36
CA CYS A 44 3.06 1.65 0.39
C CYS A 44 3.54 0.20 0.41
N THR A 45 3.81 -0.32 1.60
CA THR A 45 4.23 -1.71 1.79
C THR A 45 3.28 -2.41 2.77
N PHE A 46 2.81 -3.60 2.41
CA PHE A 46 2.04 -4.46 3.30
C PHE A 46 2.84 -5.72 3.61
N VAL A 47 2.95 -6.04 4.90
CA VAL A 47 3.73 -7.18 5.39
C VAL A 47 2.82 -8.13 6.16
N ILE A 48 2.91 -9.42 5.86
CA ILE A 48 2.33 -10.50 6.66
C ILE A 48 3.47 -11.25 7.31
N MET A 49 3.55 -11.22 8.64
CA MET A 49 4.60 -11.85 9.41
C MET A 49 4.38 -13.36 9.56
N PRO A 50 5.40 -14.14 9.98
CA PRO A 50 5.31 -15.60 10.07
C PRO A 50 4.23 -16.15 11.01
N ASP A 51 3.75 -15.32 11.94
CA ASP A 51 2.67 -15.66 12.87
C ASP A 51 1.28 -15.21 12.40
N GLY A 52 1.21 -14.52 11.25
CA GLY A 52 -0.02 -13.93 10.71
C GLY A 52 -0.28 -12.50 11.18
N THR A 53 0.59 -11.91 12.01
CA THR A 53 0.53 -10.48 12.32
C THR A 53 0.78 -9.65 11.07
N THR A 54 0.02 -8.58 10.89
CA THR A 54 0.11 -7.74 9.70
C THR A 54 0.57 -6.32 10.01
N MET A 55 1.34 -5.75 9.11
CA MET A 55 1.79 -4.36 9.18
C MET A 55 1.66 -3.68 7.82
N MET A 56 1.12 -2.50 7.81
CA MET A 56 1.18 -1.61 6.65
C MET A 56 2.18 -0.49 6.96
N ILE A 57 3.07 -0.20 6.01
CA ILE A 57 4.11 0.82 6.14
C ILE A 57 3.86 1.85 5.04
N ASP A 58 3.60 3.07 5.45
CA ASP A 58 3.25 4.21 4.60
C ASP A 58 1.99 3.98 3.74
N ALA A 59 1.42 5.06 3.27
CA ALA A 59 0.30 5.10 2.32
C ALA A 59 0.34 6.43 1.56
N GLY A 60 1.33 6.58 0.68
CA GLY A 60 1.52 7.80 -0.09
C GLY A 60 0.45 7.97 -1.17
N ASP A 61 0.17 9.21 -1.52
CA ASP A 61 -0.68 9.56 -2.65
C ASP A 61 -0.13 10.80 -3.35
N VAL A 62 0.72 10.58 -4.34
CA VAL A 62 1.26 11.65 -5.21
C VAL A 62 0.85 11.50 -6.68
N THR A 63 -0.17 10.71 -6.94
CA THR A 63 -0.66 10.37 -8.29
C THR A 63 -1.05 11.60 -9.12
N LYS A 64 -1.55 12.65 -8.48
CA LYS A 64 -1.94 13.90 -9.14
C LYS A 64 -0.86 15.00 -9.09
N ALA A 65 0.33 14.68 -8.56
CA ALA A 65 1.38 15.66 -8.36
C ALA A 65 2.24 15.92 -9.59
N SER A 66 2.39 14.96 -10.49
CA SER A 66 3.19 15.08 -11.72
C SER A 66 2.32 15.08 -12.99
N LYS A 67 2.83 15.73 -14.01
CA LYS A 67 2.29 15.65 -15.37
C LYS A 67 3.13 14.71 -16.26
N ASP A 68 4.20 14.15 -15.71
CA ASP A 68 5.11 13.28 -16.43
C ASP A 68 4.56 11.83 -16.42
N PRO A 69 4.16 11.28 -17.56
CA PRO A 69 3.63 9.93 -17.65
C PRO A 69 4.64 8.84 -17.28
N HIS A 70 5.95 9.14 -17.27
CA HIS A 70 6.98 8.19 -16.85
C HIS A 70 7.03 8.01 -15.32
N ASN A 71 6.59 9.01 -14.56
CA ASN A 71 6.51 8.93 -13.09
C ASN A 71 5.22 8.28 -12.61
N TYR A 72 4.25 8.10 -13.48
CA TYR A 72 2.94 7.51 -13.17
C TYR A 72 2.56 6.55 -14.28
N PRO A 73 3.11 5.33 -14.28
CA PRO A 73 2.62 4.30 -15.17
C PRO A 73 1.11 4.16 -14.97
N ASN A 74 0.39 3.85 -16.04
CA ASN A 74 -1.06 3.64 -16.03
C ASN A 74 -1.41 2.35 -15.23
N PHE A 75 -1.10 2.36 -13.93
CA PHE A 75 -1.54 1.30 -13.02
C PHE A 75 -3.01 1.50 -12.59
N MET A 76 -3.59 2.64 -12.92
CA MET A 76 -4.98 2.98 -12.67
C MET A 76 -5.82 2.61 -13.90
N ASP A 77 -6.26 1.38 -13.92
CA ASP A 77 -7.17 0.83 -14.95
C ASP A 77 -8.60 1.43 -14.89
N ASP A 78 -8.99 1.96 -13.73
CA ASP A 78 -10.24 2.70 -13.54
C ASP A 78 -9.95 4.10 -12.97
N PRO A 79 -10.19 5.18 -13.76
CA PRO A 79 -9.93 6.55 -13.32
C PRO A 79 -10.89 7.04 -12.23
N ASN A 80 -11.99 6.30 -11.95
CA ASN A 80 -12.96 6.66 -10.91
C ASN A 80 -12.56 6.12 -9.54
N ARG A 81 -11.61 5.19 -9.48
CA ARG A 81 -11.12 4.62 -8.23
C ARG A 81 -9.95 5.43 -7.67
N THR A 82 -9.92 5.54 -6.35
CA THR A 82 -8.86 6.25 -5.64
C THR A 82 -7.70 5.32 -5.30
N VAL A 83 -6.53 5.89 -4.99
CA VAL A 83 -5.37 5.13 -4.53
C VAL A 83 -5.66 4.42 -3.21
N GLY A 84 -6.30 5.12 -2.26
CA GLY A 84 -6.63 4.54 -0.97
C GLY A 84 -7.61 3.37 -1.06
N GLU A 85 -8.59 3.45 -1.96
CA GLU A 85 -9.52 2.35 -2.24
C GLU A 85 -8.79 1.11 -2.78
N ARG A 86 -7.84 1.31 -3.69
CA ARG A 86 -7.04 0.20 -4.27
C ARG A 86 -6.12 -0.44 -3.25
N ILE A 87 -5.45 0.37 -2.42
CA ILE A 87 -4.63 -0.14 -1.31
C ILE A 87 -5.50 -0.99 -0.40
N ALA A 88 -6.67 -0.47 -0.01
CA ALA A 88 -7.57 -1.16 0.89
C ALA A 88 -8.06 -2.50 0.32
N GLU A 89 -8.50 -2.52 -0.94
CA GLU A 89 -8.92 -3.74 -1.61
C GLU A 89 -7.80 -4.79 -1.66
N TYR A 90 -6.58 -4.36 -2.03
CA TYR A 90 -5.42 -5.23 -2.05
C TYR A 90 -5.15 -5.85 -0.67
N VAL A 91 -5.10 -5.01 0.38
CA VAL A 91 -4.86 -5.47 1.75
C VAL A 91 -5.95 -6.42 2.21
N LEU A 92 -7.23 -6.11 1.95
CA LEU A 92 -8.35 -6.97 2.32
C LEU A 92 -8.31 -8.32 1.61
N ASP A 93 -7.93 -8.35 0.33
CA ASP A 93 -7.86 -9.61 -0.42
C ASP A 93 -6.78 -10.55 0.15
N PHE A 94 -5.63 -10.02 0.52
CA PHE A 94 -4.55 -10.81 1.13
C PHE A 94 -4.75 -11.07 2.64
N SER A 95 -5.65 -10.34 3.31
CA SER A 95 -5.92 -10.50 4.75
C SER A 95 -7.13 -11.37 5.06
N LYS A 96 -7.96 -11.73 4.09
CA LYS A 96 -9.27 -12.36 4.28
C LYS A 96 -9.25 -13.63 5.15
N ASP A 97 -8.17 -14.39 5.08
CA ASP A 97 -8.00 -15.65 5.81
C ASP A 97 -7.10 -15.49 7.06
N LEU A 98 -6.74 -14.26 7.44
CA LEU A 98 -5.91 -13.94 8.59
C LEU A 98 -6.76 -13.66 9.83
N PRO A 99 -6.17 -13.70 11.06
CA PRO A 99 -6.89 -13.43 12.30
C PRO A 99 -7.56 -12.05 12.37
N ARG A 100 -7.03 -11.06 11.63
CA ARG A 100 -7.58 -9.69 11.53
C ARG A 100 -7.85 -9.32 10.06
N PRO A 101 -8.93 -9.80 9.49
CA PRO A 101 -9.21 -9.58 8.06
C PRO A 101 -9.66 -8.15 7.72
N ALA A 102 -10.13 -7.36 8.70
CA ALA A 102 -10.67 -6.02 8.47
C ALA A 102 -9.60 -4.92 8.31
N GLY A 103 -8.32 -5.26 8.40
CA GLY A 103 -7.19 -4.37 8.21
C GLY A 103 -5.97 -4.74 9.04
N PRO A 104 -4.87 -4.01 8.87
CA PRO A 104 -3.59 -4.33 9.50
C PRO A 104 -3.61 -4.21 11.03
N ASP A 105 -2.85 -5.09 11.71
CA ASP A 105 -2.61 -4.98 13.14
C ASP A 105 -1.84 -3.70 13.48
N TYR A 106 -0.90 -3.32 12.61
CA TYR A 106 -0.07 -2.13 12.76
C TYR A 106 -0.07 -1.29 11.50
N PHE A 107 -0.08 0.03 11.68
CA PHE A 107 0.29 0.98 10.64
C PHE A 107 1.53 1.75 11.11
N LEU A 108 2.58 1.77 10.30
CA LEU A 108 3.81 2.52 10.53
C LEU A 108 3.90 3.65 9.51
N LEU A 109 3.86 4.89 9.97
CA LEU A 109 4.21 6.05 9.17
C LEU A 109 5.67 6.40 9.39
N THR A 110 6.50 6.22 8.36
CA THR A 110 7.95 6.43 8.48
C THR A 110 8.29 7.91 8.65
N HIS A 111 7.59 8.78 7.93
CA HIS A 111 7.75 10.23 8.04
C HIS A 111 6.60 11.01 7.35
N PHE A 112 6.57 12.34 7.52
CA PHE A 112 5.44 13.19 7.19
C PHE A 112 5.48 13.81 5.77
N HIS A 113 6.10 13.18 4.78
CA HIS A 113 6.04 13.62 3.40
C HIS A 113 4.81 13.07 2.66
N GLY A 114 4.37 13.77 1.62
CA GLY A 114 3.15 13.43 0.89
C GLY A 114 3.21 12.08 0.17
N ASP A 115 4.38 11.67 -0.27
CA ASP A 115 4.67 10.38 -0.88
C ASP A 115 4.67 9.20 0.11
N HIS A 116 4.51 9.48 1.42
CA HIS A 116 4.41 8.48 2.47
C HIS A 116 3.10 8.51 3.25
N MET A 117 2.46 9.69 3.39
CA MET A 117 1.24 9.82 4.19
C MET A 117 0.01 10.32 3.43
N GLY A 118 0.18 10.88 2.23
CA GLY A 118 -0.82 11.65 1.51
C GLY A 118 -0.55 13.16 1.59
N GLN A 119 -1.33 13.97 0.84
CA GLN A 119 -1.06 15.38 0.67
C GLN A 119 -2.32 16.18 0.33
N VAL A 120 -2.27 17.51 0.51
CA VAL A 120 -3.39 18.41 0.18
C VAL A 120 -3.70 18.42 -1.32
N LYS A 121 -2.69 18.30 -2.18
CA LYS A 121 -2.89 18.32 -3.63
C LYS A 121 -3.64 17.07 -4.08
N GLY A 122 -4.87 17.25 -4.57
CA GLY A 122 -5.74 16.16 -4.99
C GLY A 122 -6.54 15.51 -3.86
N MET A 123 -6.42 16.04 -2.64
CA MET A 123 -7.21 15.64 -1.49
C MET A 123 -8.71 15.76 -1.80
N LEU A 124 -9.48 14.76 -1.38
CA LEU A 124 -10.93 14.73 -1.48
C LEU A 124 -11.57 15.13 -0.16
N PRO A 125 -12.81 15.66 -0.17
CA PRO A 125 -13.54 15.88 1.08
C PRO A 125 -13.91 14.55 1.72
N GLY A 126 -13.70 14.43 3.04
CA GLY A 126 -14.13 13.27 3.83
C GLY A 126 -15.38 13.59 4.66
N ALA A 127 -16.19 12.56 4.93
CA ALA A 127 -17.41 12.70 5.73
C ALA A 127 -17.11 12.91 7.23
N ASN A 128 -15.94 12.48 7.70
CA ASN A 128 -15.54 12.50 9.11
C ASN A 128 -14.86 13.81 9.53
N GLY A 129 -14.89 14.85 8.69
CA GLY A 129 -14.39 16.18 9.02
C GLY A 129 -12.89 16.37 8.78
N TYR A 130 -12.24 15.45 8.08
CA TYR A 130 -10.87 15.56 7.59
C TYR A 130 -10.79 15.29 6.09
N GLY A 131 -9.74 15.79 5.45
CA GLY A 131 -9.51 15.57 4.03
C GLY A 131 -8.92 14.18 3.75
N LEU A 132 -9.30 13.59 2.61
CA LEU A 132 -8.93 12.24 2.22
C LEU A 132 -7.79 12.26 1.20
N SER A 133 -6.64 11.73 1.59
CA SER A 133 -5.47 11.45 0.73
C SER A 133 -4.56 10.45 1.44
N GLY A 134 -3.96 9.54 0.70
CA GLY A 134 -3.05 8.55 1.31
C GLY A 134 -3.68 7.81 2.49
N ILE A 135 -3.04 7.89 3.67
CA ILE A 135 -3.48 7.14 4.86
C ILE A 135 -4.90 7.49 5.32
N THR A 136 -5.30 8.77 5.27
CA THR A 136 -6.65 9.16 5.68
C THR A 136 -7.71 8.58 4.75
N GLN A 137 -7.39 8.40 3.47
CA GLN A 137 -8.28 7.77 2.51
C GLN A 137 -8.32 6.25 2.68
N VAL A 138 -7.18 5.59 2.94
CA VAL A 138 -7.13 4.17 3.26
C VAL A 138 -7.96 3.85 4.50
N GLY A 139 -7.92 4.73 5.50
CA GLY A 139 -8.68 4.58 6.75
C GLY A 139 -10.20 4.68 6.61
N GLU A 140 -10.73 5.12 5.46
CA GLU A 140 -12.18 5.03 5.18
C GLU A 140 -12.61 3.58 4.90
N TYR A 141 -11.68 2.70 4.54
CA TYR A 141 -11.94 1.31 4.13
C TYR A 141 -11.36 0.27 5.09
N LEU A 142 -10.25 0.59 5.76
CA LEU A 142 -9.53 -0.32 6.66
C LEU A 142 -9.59 0.14 8.11
N SER A 143 -9.69 -0.80 9.03
CA SER A 143 -9.47 -0.55 10.46
C SER A 143 -8.03 -0.92 10.83
N PHE A 144 -7.33 -0.05 11.55
CA PHE A 144 -5.98 -0.30 12.03
C PHE A 144 -5.99 -0.68 13.51
N GLY A 145 -5.15 -1.66 13.89
CA GLY A 145 -5.00 -2.06 15.29
C GLY A 145 -4.23 -1.03 16.11
N LYS A 146 -3.08 -0.60 15.61
CA LYS A 146 -2.21 0.37 16.27
C LYS A 146 -1.48 1.23 15.25
N PHE A 147 -1.45 2.54 15.50
CA PHE A 147 -0.63 3.49 14.76
C PHE A 147 0.73 3.67 15.44
N VAL A 148 1.78 3.76 14.60
CA VAL A 148 3.15 4.08 15.00
C VAL A 148 3.65 5.17 14.06
N ASP A 149 4.01 6.32 14.60
CA ASP A 149 4.65 7.40 13.86
C ASP A 149 5.74 8.06 14.71
N ARG A 150 6.48 8.97 14.10
CA ARG A 150 7.61 9.65 14.76
C ARG A 150 7.21 10.86 15.61
N GLY A 151 5.94 11.22 15.68
CA GLY A 151 5.50 12.48 16.29
C GLY A 151 4.58 12.33 17.49
N TRP A 152 3.86 11.23 17.59
CA TRP A 152 2.93 11.02 18.70
C TRP A 152 3.63 11.06 20.07
N PRO A 153 3.03 11.71 21.12
CA PRO A 153 1.72 12.36 21.07
C PRO A 153 1.77 13.87 20.68
N ASP A 154 2.92 14.50 20.77
CA ASP A 154 2.99 15.98 20.80
C ASP A 154 3.28 16.61 19.44
N TYR A 155 3.91 15.87 18.54
CA TYR A 155 4.34 16.34 17.19
C TYR A 155 5.27 17.57 17.25
N ASP A 156 6.18 17.60 18.23
CA ASP A 156 7.07 18.74 18.51
C ASP A 156 8.54 18.49 18.15
N GLU A 157 8.90 17.28 17.67
CA GLU A 157 10.26 16.96 17.28
C GLU A 157 10.52 17.12 15.76
N PRO A 158 11.52 17.90 15.33
CA PRO A 158 12.44 18.75 16.13
C PRO A 158 11.80 20.04 16.63
N SER A 159 10.66 20.44 16.10
CA SER A 159 9.78 21.50 16.59
C SER A 159 8.41 21.39 15.90
N ARG A 160 7.36 21.88 16.52
CA ARG A 160 6.01 21.90 15.94
C ARG A 160 5.98 22.62 14.59
N GLU A 161 6.60 23.78 14.49
CA GLU A 161 6.68 24.53 13.24
C GLU A 161 7.34 23.70 12.13
N ARG A 162 8.40 22.97 12.44
CA ARG A 162 9.10 22.13 11.47
C ARG A 162 8.23 20.96 11.01
N VAL A 163 7.57 20.29 11.95
CA VAL A 163 6.64 19.18 11.62
C VAL A 163 5.51 19.67 10.71
N GLU A 164 4.89 20.80 11.01
CA GLU A 164 3.84 21.39 10.16
C GLU A 164 4.34 21.77 8.76
N SER A 165 5.63 22.09 8.64
CA SER A 165 6.25 22.45 7.35
C SER A 165 6.50 21.28 6.41
N PHE A 166 6.58 20.06 6.92
CA PHE A 166 6.94 18.87 6.12
C PHE A 166 5.86 18.52 5.07
N ASN A 167 4.60 18.76 5.38
CA ASN A 167 3.52 18.46 4.46
C ASN A 167 2.45 19.56 4.51
N LYS A 168 2.76 20.69 3.90
CA LYS A 168 2.04 21.97 3.84
C LYS A 168 0.51 21.82 3.95
N GLY A 169 -0.01 21.81 5.18
CA GLY A 169 -1.43 21.80 5.48
C GLY A 169 -2.09 20.41 5.59
N PHE A 170 -1.39 19.32 5.32
CA PHE A 170 -1.97 17.98 5.49
C PHE A 170 -1.88 17.45 6.93
N MET A 171 -0.89 17.91 7.70
CA MET A 171 -0.74 17.51 9.12
C MET A 171 -1.99 17.76 9.98
N PRO A 172 -2.76 18.87 9.82
CA PRO A 172 -4.02 19.03 10.52
C PRO A 172 -5.06 17.96 10.19
N GLU A 173 -5.12 17.52 8.94
CA GLU A 173 -6.06 16.47 8.49
C GLU A 173 -5.67 15.10 9.06
N TYR A 174 -4.37 14.78 9.04
CA TYR A 174 -3.85 13.58 9.65
C TYR A 174 -4.14 13.51 11.16
N ARG A 175 -3.93 14.60 11.91
CA ARG A 175 -4.23 14.65 13.35
C ARG A 175 -5.71 14.53 13.69
N LYS A 176 -6.62 14.98 12.81
CA LYS A 176 -8.06 14.76 12.99
C LYS A 176 -8.46 13.31 12.72
N PHE A 177 -7.71 12.65 11.83
CA PHE A 177 -7.93 11.26 11.48
C PHE A 177 -7.51 10.31 12.63
N LEU A 178 -6.43 10.60 13.35
CA LEU A 178 -5.96 9.84 14.52
C LEU A 178 -6.91 9.96 15.72
#